data_5dc9e870e54c4e8910cba1419664da13
#
_entry.id   5dc9e870e54c4e8910cba1419664da13
#
_cell.length_a   1.000
_cell.length_b   1.000
_cell.length_c   1.000
_cell.angle_alpha   90.00
_cell.angle_beta   90.00
_cell.angle_gamma   90.00
#
_symmetry.space_group_name_H-M   'P 1'
#
loop_
_entity.id
_entity.type
_entity.pdbx_description
1 polymer ?
#
loop_
_entity_poly.entity_id
_entity_poly.type
_entity_poly.pdbx_seq_one_letter_code
_entity_poly.pdbx_strand_id
1 'polypeptide(L)'
;MKIIVKLFGLLCIAGGIALFSSPMIATENIKQETKQYITQFKQKEEKNKVNKEDDPRYLEIEEYNEKIYENHQKDFRDVNSYQSSPISLKGFKDGKFGYIKIPKMNVKLPLYVGASDSHLASGAAILGQTSIPVGEIDTNSVIAGHRGYQGAPFFREIEKLDKGDTITIVNPWDTLEYEVTGIDVISPFNTDAVMIQEGRDMITLVTCHPYRSGGKYRYIVYCTRKGTKPSRKGNESYQLLKTSTQDINNEDNVRRGGALLLAFLFLSALAQEIKFFIQESRYKKRSKQL
;
A
#
# COMPACT_ATOMS: atom_id res chain seq x y z
N MET A 1 -41.27 12.06 -23.44
CA MET A 1 -40.25 11.15 -23.97
C MET A 1 -38.87 11.80 -24.16
N LYS A 2 -38.73 12.94 -24.86
CA LYS A 2 -37.44 13.61 -25.11
C LYS A 2 -36.67 14.02 -23.82
N ILE A 3 -37.33 14.52 -22.77
CA ILE A 3 -36.72 14.94 -21.50
C ILE A 3 -36.19 13.72 -20.73
N ILE A 4 -36.95 12.61 -20.71
CA ILE A 4 -36.54 11.37 -20.02
C ILE A 4 -35.26 10.79 -20.65
N VAL A 5 -35.18 10.80 -21.98
CA VAL A 5 -33.97 10.31 -22.70
C VAL A 5 -32.74 11.16 -22.38
N LYS A 6 -32.91 12.50 -22.30
CA LYS A 6 -31.83 13.42 -21.93
C LYS A 6 -31.34 13.22 -20.50
N LEU A 7 -32.29 13.12 -19.54
CA LEU A 7 -31.99 12.85 -18.15
C LEU A 7 -31.25 11.50 -17.99
N PHE A 8 -31.68 10.47 -18.71
CA PHE A 8 -31.04 9.19 -18.73
C PHE A 8 -29.61 9.28 -19.28
N GLY A 9 -29.38 10.01 -20.37
CA GLY A 9 -28.05 10.23 -20.94
C GLY A 9 -27.10 10.95 -19.95
N LEU A 10 -27.59 12.00 -19.28
CA LEU A 10 -26.81 12.70 -18.25
C LEU A 10 -26.47 11.79 -17.06
N LEU A 11 -27.40 10.94 -16.64
CA LEU A 11 -27.20 9.96 -15.58
C LEU A 11 -26.13 8.91 -15.96
N CYS A 12 -26.15 8.43 -17.20
CA CYS A 12 -25.13 7.50 -17.71
C CYS A 12 -23.72 8.14 -17.72
N ILE A 13 -23.63 9.41 -18.17
CA ILE A 13 -22.34 10.13 -18.19
C ILE A 13 -21.84 10.35 -16.74
N ALA A 14 -22.71 10.78 -15.83
CA ALA A 14 -22.35 10.97 -14.42
C ALA A 14 -21.90 9.65 -13.77
N GLY A 15 -22.60 8.54 -14.04
CA GLY A 15 -22.20 7.20 -13.59
C GLY A 15 -20.83 6.78 -14.15
N GLY A 16 -20.57 7.06 -15.42
CA GLY A 16 -19.26 6.83 -16.04
C GLY A 16 -18.14 7.63 -15.36
N ILE A 17 -18.36 8.92 -15.11
CA ILE A 17 -17.39 9.77 -14.39
C ILE A 17 -17.12 9.20 -13.00
N ALA A 18 -18.14 8.80 -12.25
CA ALA A 18 -18.00 8.22 -10.92
C ALA A 18 -17.16 6.92 -10.95
N LEU A 19 -17.41 6.02 -11.92
CA LEU A 19 -16.66 4.77 -12.09
C LEU A 19 -15.17 5.03 -12.39
N PHE A 20 -14.89 5.96 -13.32
CA PHE A 20 -13.48 6.28 -13.68
C PHE A 20 -12.75 7.05 -12.58
N SER A 21 -13.46 7.83 -11.77
CA SER A 21 -12.89 8.62 -10.68
C SER A 21 -12.75 7.82 -9.38
N SER A 22 -13.47 6.71 -9.20
CA SER A 22 -13.50 5.95 -7.95
C SER A 22 -12.11 5.51 -7.44
N PRO A 23 -11.13 5.08 -8.28
CA PRO A 23 -9.80 4.72 -7.79
C PRO A 23 -8.99 5.94 -7.31
N MET A 24 -9.23 7.12 -7.91
CA MET A 24 -8.58 8.35 -7.46
C MET A 24 -9.11 8.77 -6.09
N ILE A 25 -10.41 8.66 -5.89
CA ILE A 25 -11.07 8.95 -4.60
C ILE A 25 -10.59 7.96 -3.52
N ALA A 26 -10.54 6.67 -3.84
CA ALA A 26 -10.04 5.65 -2.91
C ALA A 26 -8.57 5.92 -2.51
N THR A 27 -7.72 6.29 -3.47
CA THR A 27 -6.33 6.67 -3.20
C THR A 27 -6.24 7.87 -2.27
N GLU A 28 -7.06 8.90 -2.49
CA GLU A 28 -7.04 10.11 -1.66
C GLU A 28 -7.57 9.83 -0.25
N ASN A 29 -8.63 9.05 -0.11
CA ASN A 29 -9.16 8.64 1.19
C ASN A 29 -8.10 7.90 2.03
N ILE A 30 -7.39 6.92 1.43
CA ILE A 30 -6.32 6.20 2.12
C ILE A 30 -5.18 7.14 2.51
N LYS A 31 -4.82 8.11 1.67
CA LYS A 31 -3.81 9.13 2.03
C LYS A 31 -4.24 9.98 3.22
N GLN A 32 -5.51 10.41 3.26
CA GLN A 32 -6.05 11.21 4.35
C GLN A 32 -6.12 10.41 5.66
N GLU A 33 -6.63 9.17 5.62
CA GLU A 33 -6.66 8.27 6.77
C GLU A 33 -5.24 7.99 7.28
N THR A 34 -4.30 7.70 6.38
CA THR A 34 -2.89 7.53 6.72
C THR A 34 -2.31 8.78 7.37
N LYS A 35 -2.58 9.97 6.83
CA LYS A 35 -2.10 11.23 7.40
C LYS A 35 -2.66 11.48 8.80
N GLN A 36 -3.94 11.22 9.00
CA GLN A 36 -4.57 11.34 10.33
C GLN A 36 -3.93 10.34 11.31
N TYR A 37 -3.80 9.08 10.92
CA TYR A 37 -3.15 8.06 11.74
C TYR A 37 -1.73 8.48 12.14
N ILE A 38 -0.90 8.89 11.19
CA ILE A 38 0.49 9.29 11.47
C ILE A 38 0.56 10.50 12.40
N THR A 39 -0.36 11.46 12.26
CA THR A 39 -0.41 12.62 13.14
C THR A 39 -0.75 12.19 14.57
N GLN A 40 -1.77 11.33 14.73
CA GLN A 40 -2.15 10.79 16.03
C GLN A 40 -1.05 9.91 16.63
N PHE A 41 -0.40 9.08 15.82
CA PHE A 41 0.72 8.24 16.23
C PHE A 41 1.85 9.08 16.82
N LYS A 42 2.31 10.10 16.10
CA LYS A 42 3.37 11.00 16.58
C LYS A 42 3.01 11.71 17.89
N GLN A 43 1.80 12.26 17.98
CA GLN A 43 1.34 12.95 19.19
C GLN A 43 1.25 12.01 20.39
N LYS A 44 0.84 10.74 20.16
CA LYS A 44 0.77 9.72 21.20
C LYS A 44 2.15 9.34 21.71
N GLU A 45 3.08 9.05 20.79
CA GLU A 45 4.44 8.63 21.17
C GLU A 45 5.25 9.78 21.78
N GLU A 46 5.07 11.03 21.33
CA GLU A 46 5.67 12.20 21.99
C GLU A 46 5.22 12.39 23.44
N LYS A 47 3.93 12.12 23.71
CA LYS A 47 3.37 12.24 25.08
C LYS A 47 3.77 11.08 25.99
N ASN A 48 3.95 9.89 25.41
CA ASN A 48 4.22 8.65 26.14
C ASN A 48 5.66 8.17 25.94
N LYS A 49 6.61 9.12 25.88
CA LYS A 49 8.02 8.81 25.63
C LYS A 49 8.57 7.97 26.79
N VAL A 50 8.54 6.66 26.64
CA VAL A 50 9.14 5.69 27.55
C VAL A 50 10.45 5.24 26.92
N ASN A 51 11.47 5.04 27.75
CA ASN A 51 12.71 4.41 27.29
C ASN A 51 12.36 3.00 26.76
N LYS A 52 12.90 2.61 25.61
CA LYS A 52 12.52 1.33 24.96
C LYS A 52 12.82 0.12 25.86
N GLU A 53 13.91 0.18 26.62
CA GLU A 53 14.32 -0.88 27.54
C GLU A 53 13.36 -1.07 28.73
N ASP A 54 12.53 -0.06 29.03
CA ASP A 54 11.53 -0.10 30.10
C ASP A 54 10.09 -0.29 29.56
N ASP A 55 9.90 -0.33 28.22
CA ASP A 55 8.58 -0.51 27.61
C ASP A 55 8.22 -1.99 27.47
N PRO A 56 7.19 -2.48 28.18
CA PRO A 56 6.78 -3.88 28.11
C PRO A 56 6.46 -4.37 26.68
N ARG A 57 6.03 -3.44 25.79
CA ARG A 57 5.75 -3.75 24.38
C ARG A 57 7.04 -4.06 23.62
N TYR A 58 8.12 -3.32 23.92
CA TYR A 58 9.42 -3.55 23.30
C TYR A 58 10.00 -4.89 23.77
N LEU A 59 9.99 -5.13 25.07
CA LEU A 59 10.50 -6.39 25.67
C LEU A 59 9.76 -7.62 25.14
N GLU A 60 8.43 -7.55 24.97
CA GLU A 60 7.64 -8.63 24.37
C GLU A 60 8.07 -8.91 22.92
N ILE A 61 8.41 -7.86 22.15
CA ILE A 61 8.87 -8.01 20.76
C ILE A 61 10.28 -8.58 20.71
N GLU A 62 11.17 -8.12 21.58
CA GLU A 62 12.56 -8.62 21.69
C GLU A 62 12.56 -10.12 21.99
N GLU A 63 11.82 -10.55 23.02
CA GLU A 63 11.65 -11.97 23.36
C GLU A 63 11.07 -12.78 22.19
N TYR A 64 10.08 -12.21 21.49
CA TYR A 64 9.49 -12.84 20.31
C TYR A 64 10.49 -13.00 19.17
N ASN A 65 11.26 -11.95 18.84
CA ASN A 65 12.27 -11.98 17.77
C ASN A 65 13.37 -13.01 18.09
N GLU A 66 13.88 -13.04 19.33
CA GLU A 66 14.87 -14.02 19.79
C GLU A 66 14.35 -15.45 19.64
N LYS A 67 13.13 -15.71 20.11
CA LYS A 67 12.49 -17.02 20.02
C LYS A 67 12.30 -17.50 18.57
N ILE A 68 11.93 -16.61 17.65
CA ILE A 68 11.83 -16.95 16.22
C ILE A 68 13.20 -17.34 15.66
N TYR A 69 14.24 -16.59 15.99
CA TYR A 69 15.60 -16.86 15.54
C TYR A 69 16.08 -18.21 16.07
N GLU A 70 15.99 -18.46 17.36
CA GLU A 70 16.41 -19.72 18.01
C GLU A 70 15.67 -20.95 17.44
N ASN A 71 14.39 -20.81 17.15
CA ASN A 71 13.57 -21.86 16.56
C ASN A 71 13.72 -21.99 15.03
N HIS A 72 14.65 -21.25 14.40
CA HIS A 72 14.89 -21.25 12.94
C HIS A 72 13.60 -21.05 12.12
N GLN A 73 12.69 -20.22 12.60
CA GLN A 73 11.40 -19.90 11.95
C GLN A 73 10.61 -21.14 11.45
N LYS A 74 10.69 -22.26 12.16
CA LYS A 74 10.07 -23.53 11.72
C LYS A 74 8.56 -23.43 11.49
N ASP A 75 7.88 -22.54 12.23
CA ASP A 75 6.43 -22.34 12.14
C ASP A 75 6.02 -21.43 10.96
N PHE A 76 6.98 -20.76 10.32
CA PHE A 76 6.74 -19.93 9.14
C PHE A 76 6.33 -20.73 7.89
N ARG A 77 6.49 -22.03 7.90
CA ARG A 77 6.08 -22.95 6.81
C ARG A 77 4.58 -23.22 6.79
N ASP A 78 3.85 -22.90 7.85
CA ASP A 78 2.38 -23.00 7.87
C ASP A 78 1.75 -21.77 7.23
N VAL A 79 0.99 -21.97 6.14
CA VAL A 79 0.29 -20.90 5.39
C VAL A 79 -0.69 -20.12 6.28
N ASN A 80 -1.28 -20.75 7.30
CA ASN A 80 -2.19 -20.08 8.22
C ASN A 80 -1.47 -19.19 9.24
N SER A 81 -0.18 -19.43 9.47
CA SER A 81 0.62 -18.66 10.43
C SER A 81 0.82 -17.19 10.02
N TYR A 82 0.74 -16.86 8.72
CA TYR A 82 0.96 -15.52 8.19
C TYR A 82 -0.06 -14.49 8.71
N GLN A 83 -1.27 -14.93 8.99
CA GLN A 83 -2.35 -14.08 9.49
C GLN A 83 -2.30 -13.90 11.00
N SER A 84 -1.58 -14.77 11.71
CA SER A 84 -1.51 -14.74 13.16
C SER A 84 -0.82 -13.47 13.65
N SER A 85 -1.33 -12.93 14.76
CA SER A 85 -0.57 -11.98 15.55
C SER A 85 0.23 -12.76 16.58
N PRO A 86 1.55 -12.78 16.47
CA PRO A 86 2.38 -13.61 17.34
C PRO A 86 2.59 -13.01 18.74
N ILE A 87 2.22 -11.75 18.94
CA ILE A 87 2.31 -11.02 20.20
C ILE A 87 0.93 -10.59 20.68
N SER A 88 0.80 -10.28 21.97
CA SER A 88 -0.50 -10.00 22.58
C SER A 88 -1.20 -8.74 22.06
N LEU A 89 -0.50 -7.88 21.31
CA LEU A 89 -0.97 -6.58 20.80
C LEU A 89 -1.58 -5.65 21.85
N LYS A 90 -1.45 -5.97 23.13
CA LYS A 90 -1.84 -5.08 24.24
C LYS A 90 -1.01 -3.80 24.14
N GLY A 91 -1.51 -2.72 23.69
CA GLY A 91 -0.79 -1.47 23.49
C GLY A 91 -0.65 -1.07 22.02
N PHE A 92 -0.95 -1.95 21.08
CA PHE A 92 -1.04 -1.65 19.65
C PHE A 92 -2.52 -1.67 19.22
N LYS A 93 -3.16 -0.51 19.27
CA LYS A 93 -4.58 -0.40 18.91
C LYS A 93 -4.81 -0.92 17.48
N ASP A 94 -5.72 -1.86 17.31
CA ASP A 94 -6.09 -2.46 16.03
C ASP A 94 -4.88 -3.09 15.30
N GLY A 95 -3.86 -3.58 16.03
CA GLY A 95 -2.65 -4.17 15.46
C GLY A 95 -1.70 -3.17 14.81
N LYS A 96 -1.94 -1.87 14.93
CA LYS A 96 -1.12 -0.82 14.32
C LYS A 96 0.19 -0.64 15.07
N PHE A 97 1.28 -1.10 14.47
CA PHE A 97 2.62 -1.04 15.02
C PHE A 97 3.33 0.30 14.76
N GLY A 98 3.12 0.86 13.58
CA GLY A 98 3.78 2.08 13.14
C GLY A 98 3.40 2.40 11.70
N TYR A 99 4.34 2.91 10.93
CA TYR A 99 4.12 3.15 9.51
C TYR A 99 5.37 2.95 8.67
N ILE A 100 5.16 2.59 7.40
CA ILE A 100 6.20 2.44 6.38
C ILE A 100 6.18 3.60 5.39
N LYS A 101 7.37 4.09 4.98
CA LYS A 101 7.55 5.06 3.90
C LYS A 101 8.43 4.46 2.82
N ILE A 102 8.01 4.58 1.57
CA ILE A 102 8.75 4.17 0.38
C ILE A 102 8.72 5.32 -0.62
N PRO A 103 9.67 6.28 -0.55
CA PRO A 103 9.63 7.52 -1.35
C PRO A 103 9.58 7.26 -2.85
N LYS A 104 10.35 6.31 -3.37
CA LYS A 104 10.40 5.95 -4.78
C LYS A 104 9.04 5.52 -5.36
N MET A 105 8.19 4.92 -4.52
CA MET A 105 6.85 4.52 -4.88
C MET A 105 5.80 5.59 -4.55
N ASN A 106 6.20 6.69 -3.89
CA ASN A 106 5.28 7.67 -3.29
C ASN A 106 4.28 7.02 -2.32
N VAL A 107 4.75 6.05 -1.53
CA VAL A 107 3.93 5.26 -0.59
C VAL A 107 4.24 5.67 0.84
N LYS A 108 3.18 5.81 1.62
CA LYS A 108 3.19 5.95 3.06
C LYS A 108 1.95 5.26 3.59
N LEU A 109 2.13 4.22 4.40
CA LEU A 109 1.04 3.35 4.85
C LEU A 109 1.18 3.01 6.33
N PRO A 110 0.07 2.83 7.07
CA PRO A 110 0.11 2.16 8.37
C PRO A 110 0.78 0.81 8.23
N LEU A 111 1.53 0.40 9.25
CA LEU A 111 2.16 -0.91 9.36
C LEU A 111 1.50 -1.69 10.49
N TYR A 112 0.97 -2.85 10.16
CA TYR A 112 0.25 -3.72 11.08
C TYR A 112 1.08 -4.96 11.44
N VAL A 113 0.86 -5.52 12.62
CA VAL A 113 1.37 -6.84 13.00
C VAL A 113 0.33 -7.90 12.66
N GLY A 114 0.74 -8.95 11.95
CA GLY A 114 -0.13 -9.98 11.41
C GLY A 114 -0.82 -9.56 10.11
N ALA A 115 -0.72 -10.37 9.08
CA ALA A 115 -1.22 -10.06 7.73
C ALA A 115 -2.64 -10.57 7.52
N SER A 116 -3.58 -10.18 8.40
CA SER A 116 -5.01 -10.45 8.19
C SER A 116 -5.55 -9.69 6.97
N ASP A 117 -6.65 -10.15 6.40
CA ASP A 117 -7.29 -9.48 5.26
C ASP A 117 -7.66 -8.04 5.58
N SER A 118 -8.12 -7.74 6.80
CA SER A 118 -8.46 -6.39 7.25
C SER A 118 -7.22 -5.48 7.34
N HIS A 119 -6.09 -6.00 7.81
CA HIS A 119 -4.84 -5.25 7.87
C HIS A 119 -4.30 -4.95 6.48
N LEU A 120 -4.28 -5.95 5.59
CA LEU A 120 -3.84 -5.78 4.20
C LEU A 120 -4.75 -4.85 3.41
N ALA A 121 -6.06 -4.81 3.71
CA ALA A 121 -6.98 -3.87 3.09
C ALA A 121 -6.76 -2.41 3.54
N SER A 122 -6.08 -2.19 4.67
CA SER A 122 -5.88 -0.87 5.29
C SER A 122 -4.45 -0.35 5.24
N GLY A 123 -3.46 -1.21 4.94
CA GLY A 123 -2.05 -0.80 4.93
C GLY A 123 -1.09 -1.90 4.50
N ALA A 124 0.12 -1.83 5.00
CA ALA A 124 1.10 -2.89 4.92
C ALA A 124 1.08 -3.71 6.21
N ALA A 125 1.39 -5.00 6.14
CA ALA A 125 1.33 -5.88 7.29
C ALA A 125 2.57 -6.78 7.40
N ILE A 126 3.10 -6.91 8.61
CA ILE A 126 4.17 -7.84 8.95
C ILE A 126 3.56 -9.24 8.99
N LEU A 127 4.14 -10.18 8.25
CA LEU A 127 3.70 -11.57 8.27
C LEU A 127 3.93 -12.18 9.66
N GLY A 128 2.97 -12.91 10.17
CA GLY A 128 3.16 -13.73 11.36
C GLY A 128 4.34 -14.70 11.19
N GLN A 129 4.99 -15.09 12.28
CA GLN A 129 6.19 -15.94 12.29
C GLN A 129 7.40 -15.34 11.54
N THR A 130 7.40 -14.02 11.33
CA THR A 130 8.60 -13.25 10.94
C THR A 130 8.90 -12.19 11.99
N SER A 131 10.12 -11.68 12.01
CA SER A 131 10.54 -10.71 13.01
C SER A 131 9.71 -9.41 12.92
N ILE A 132 9.57 -8.72 14.04
CA ILE A 132 8.99 -7.38 14.11
C ILE A 132 10.13 -6.36 14.05
N PRO A 133 10.07 -5.29 13.22
CA PRO A 133 11.21 -4.43 12.94
C PRO A 133 11.44 -3.41 14.07
N VAL A 134 12.30 -3.73 15.00
CA VAL A 134 12.74 -2.86 16.10
C VAL A 134 14.23 -2.50 16.04
N GLY A 135 14.94 -2.92 14.99
CA GLY A 135 16.34 -2.55 14.74
C GLY A 135 17.36 -3.51 15.31
N GLU A 136 17.01 -4.78 15.48
CA GLU A 136 17.88 -5.85 16.00
C GLU A 136 18.52 -6.65 14.88
N ILE A 137 19.74 -7.14 15.11
CA ILE A 137 20.40 -8.12 14.25
C ILE A 137 19.70 -9.48 14.36
N ASP A 138 20.00 -10.38 13.43
CA ASP A 138 19.39 -11.71 13.34
C ASP A 138 17.86 -11.65 13.18
N THR A 139 17.40 -10.62 12.44
CA THR A 139 15.98 -10.38 12.15
C THR A 139 15.72 -10.23 10.66
N ASN A 140 14.55 -10.66 10.22
CA ASN A 140 13.97 -10.35 8.92
C ASN A 140 12.46 -10.15 9.05
N SER A 141 12.00 -8.90 8.99
CA SER A 141 10.57 -8.58 9.00
C SER A 141 10.01 -8.67 7.59
N VAL A 142 9.17 -9.65 7.32
CA VAL A 142 8.54 -9.80 6.00
C VAL A 142 7.26 -8.97 5.96
N ILE A 143 7.25 -7.93 5.15
CA ILE A 143 6.18 -6.94 5.08
C ILE A 143 5.40 -7.10 3.79
N ALA A 144 4.15 -7.52 3.90
CA ALA A 144 3.23 -7.72 2.78
C ALA A 144 2.41 -6.46 2.49
N GLY A 145 2.11 -6.25 1.22
CA GLY A 145 1.15 -5.26 0.75
C GLY A 145 0.51 -5.69 -0.56
N HIS A 146 -0.77 -5.35 -0.74
CA HIS A 146 -1.46 -5.66 -2.00
C HIS A 146 -0.77 -5.03 -3.20
N ARG A 147 -0.79 -5.72 -4.35
CA ARG A 147 -0.37 -5.17 -5.63
C ARG A 147 -1.44 -4.26 -6.25
N GLY A 148 -1.94 -3.29 -5.47
CA GLY A 148 -3.15 -2.51 -5.73
C GLY A 148 -4.40 -3.21 -5.21
N TYR A 149 -5.26 -2.46 -4.51
CA TYR A 149 -6.48 -2.99 -3.93
C TYR A 149 -7.57 -1.91 -3.93
N GLN A 150 -8.76 -2.24 -4.45
CA GLN A 150 -9.90 -1.31 -4.52
C GLN A 150 -9.56 0.09 -5.06
N GLY A 151 -8.63 0.17 -6.02
CA GLY A 151 -8.18 1.41 -6.63
C GLY A 151 -7.01 2.10 -5.92
N ALA A 152 -6.69 1.73 -4.69
CA ALA A 152 -5.52 2.24 -3.99
C ALA A 152 -4.22 1.52 -4.40
N PRO A 153 -3.09 2.23 -4.48
CA PRO A 153 -1.88 1.69 -5.07
C PRO A 153 -1.15 0.68 -4.17
N PHE A 154 -1.13 0.84 -2.85
CA PHE A 154 -0.34 0.00 -1.94
C PHE A 154 1.07 -0.30 -2.51
N PHE A 155 1.42 -1.57 -2.76
CA PHE A 155 2.67 -1.99 -3.38
C PHE A 155 2.57 -2.19 -4.90
N ARG A 156 1.57 -1.58 -5.57
CA ARG A 156 1.39 -1.66 -7.02
C ARG A 156 2.67 -1.32 -7.80
N GLU A 157 3.35 -0.30 -7.34
CA GLU A 157 4.53 0.27 -8.00
C GLU A 157 5.86 -0.31 -7.49
N ILE A 158 5.86 -1.49 -6.87
CA ILE A 158 7.06 -2.08 -6.25
C ILE A 158 8.21 -2.30 -7.25
N GLU A 159 7.89 -2.49 -8.54
CA GLU A 159 8.89 -2.63 -9.61
C GLU A 159 9.68 -1.34 -9.88
N LYS A 160 9.27 -0.19 -9.33
CA LYS A 160 10.05 1.05 -9.39
C LYS A 160 11.27 1.04 -8.50
N LEU A 161 11.31 0.12 -7.53
CA LEU A 161 12.45 0.00 -6.61
C LEU A 161 13.67 -0.54 -7.34
N ASP A 162 14.81 0.05 -7.01
CA ASP A 162 16.15 -0.33 -7.46
C ASP A 162 17.08 -0.48 -6.25
N LYS A 163 18.20 -1.21 -6.41
CA LYS A 163 19.24 -1.30 -5.37
C LYS A 163 19.71 0.10 -5.00
N GLY A 164 19.85 0.37 -3.71
CA GLY A 164 20.19 1.68 -3.17
C GLY A 164 18.98 2.54 -2.75
N ASP A 165 17.76 2.22 -3.18
CA ASP A 165 16.58 2.95 -2.74
C ASP A 165 16.32 2.75 -1.25
N THR A 166 15.80 3.79 -0.58
CA THR A 166 15.60 3.78 0.88
C THR A 166 14.14 3.50 1.23
N ILE A 167 13.96 2.62 2.21
CA ILE A 167 12.69 2.36 2.89
C ILE A 167 12.84 2.79 4.35
N THR A 168 11.82 3.46 4.90
CA THR A 168 11.81 3.88 6.31
C THR A 168 10.66 3.19 7.04
N ILE A 169 10.97 2.53 8.15
CA ILE A 169 10.01 2.07 9.13
C ILE A 169 10.04 3.03 10.31
N VAL A 170 8.87 3.50 10.74
CA VAL A 170 8.75 4.28 11.97
C VAL A 170 7.87 3.51 12.94
N ASN A 171 8.43 3.11 14.04
CA ASN A 171 7.78 2.42 15.14
C ASN A 171 7.69 3.35 16.38
N PRO A 172 7.14 2.92 17.53
CA PRO A 172 7.00 3.77 18.72
C PRO A 172 8.32 4.31 19.28
N TRP A 173 9.42 3.64 19.06
CA TRP A 173 10.72 3.93 19.67
C TRP A 173 11.72 4.56 18.71
N ASP A 174 11.70 4.10 17.43
CA ASP A 174 12.76 4.40 16.47
C ASP A 174 12.24 4.75 15.07
N THR A 175 13.11 5.43 14.32
CA THR A 175 13.00 5.57 12.87
C THR A 175 14.12 4.76 12.22
N LEU A 176 13.76 3.65 11.60
CA LEU A 176 14.67 2.67 11.04
C LEU A 176 14.78 2.87 9.52
N GLU A 177 15.99 3.09 9.03
CA GLU A 177 16.25 3.22 7.60
C GLU A 177 16.89 1.97 7.05
N TYR A 178 16.28 1.45 5.98
CA TYR A 178 16.74 0.28 5.24
C TYR A 178 17.04 0.66 3.79
N GLU A 179 18.04 -0.01 3.21
CA GLU A 179 18.42 0.17 1.81
C GLU A 179 18.12 -1.11 1.02
N VAL A 180 17.57 -0.97 -0.18
CA VAL A 180 17.32 -2.10 -1.09
C VAL A 180 18.65 -2.70 -1.53
N THR A 181 18.85 -3.98 -1.21
CA THR A 181 20.09 -4.71 -1.51
C THR A 181 19.87 -5.83 -2.52
N GLY A 182 18.63 -6.29 -2.70
CA GLY A 182 18.31 -7.35 -3.67
C GLY A 182 16.84 -7.35 -4.06
N ILE A 183 16.56 -7.91 -5.25
CA ILE A 183 15.21 -8.04 -5.77
C ILE A 183 15.11 -9.43 -6.42
N ASP A 184 13.98 -10.11 -6.24
CA ASP A 184 13.73 -11.41 -6.86
C ASP A 184 12.23 -11.66 -7.09
N VAL A 185 11.92 -12.69 -7.89
CA VAL A 185 10.57 -13.23 -8.08
C VAL A 185 10.57 -14.70 -7.69
N ILE A 186 9.74 -15.03 -6.72
CA ILE A 186 9.71 -16.37 -6.13
C ILE A 186 8.33 -17.03 -6.30
N SER A 187 8.30 -18.35 -6.16
CA SER A 187 7.05 -19.09 -5.93
C SER A 187 6.41 -18.67 -4.60
N PRO A 188 5.08 -18.60 -4.49
CA PRO A 188 4.40 -18.35 -3.23
C PRO A 188 4.76 -19.31 -2.09
N PHE A 189 5.25 -20.48 -2.43
CA PHE A 189 5.61 -21.56 -1.49
C PHE A 189 7.11 -21.57 -1.14
N ASN A 190 7.91 -20.67 -1.72
CA ASN A 190 9.34 -20.59 -1.43
C ASN A 190 9.59 -19.72 -0.19
N THR A 191 9.31 -20.27 0.99
CA THR A 191 9.52 -19.60 2.28
C THR A 191 11.01 -19.40 2.59
N ASP A 192 11.88 -20.27 2.11
CA ASP A 192 13.34 -20.20 2.37
C ASP A 192 13.96 -18.90 1.82
N ALA A 193 13.34 -18.29 0.80
CA ALA A 193 13.81 -17.03 0.23
C ALA A 193 13.71 -15.83 1.20
N VAL A 194 12.87 -15.92 2.22
CA VAL A 194 12.58 -14.81 3.14
C VAL A 194 12.90 -15.12 4.60
N MET A 195 13.70 -16.17 4.83
CA MET A 195 14.16 -16.54 6.17
C MET A 195 15.17 -15.51 6.72
N ILE A 196 15.33 -15.50 8.03
CA ILE A 196 16.35 -14.70 8.73
C ILE A 196 17.74 -15.06 8.20
N GLN A 197 18.59 -14.05 8.05
CA GLN A 197 19.99 -14.19 7.68
C GLN A 197 20.87 -13.74 8.85
N GLU A 198 21.67 -14.63 9.36
CA GLU A 198 22.53 -14.40 10.53
C GLU A 198 23.40 -13.14 10.40
N GLY A 199 23.50 -12.38 11.48
CA GLY A 199 24.27 -11.16 11.60
C GLY A 199 23.67 -9.96 10.85
N ARG A 200 22.38 -9.98 10.51
CA ARG A 200 21.71 -8.90 9.73
C ARG A 200 20.43 -8.43 10.37
N ASP A 201 20.18 -7.13 10.23
CA ASP A 201 18.88 -6.49 10.45
C ASP A 201 18.24 -6.24 9.08
N MET A 202 17.15 -6.94 8.80
CA MET A 202 16.52 -6.94 7.48
C MET A 202 15.01 -6.68 7.54
N ILE A 203 14.52 -6.09 6.46
CA ILE A 203 13.13 -6.19 6.07
C ILE A 203 13.02 -6.76 4.64
N THR A 204 11.99 -7.52 4.38
CA THR A 204 11.68 -8.03 3.03
C THR A 204 10.28 -7.60 2.64
N LEU A 205 10.17 -6.74 1.60
CA LEU A 205 8.86 -6.37 1.06
C LEU A 205 8.37 -7.47 0.14
N VAL A 206 7.07 -7.81 0.23
CA VAL A 206 6.46 -8.85 -0.60
C VAL A 206 5.11 -8.41 -1.16
N THR A 207 4.87 -8.73 -2.43
CA THR A 207 3.56 -8.54 -3.08
C THR A 207 3.32 -9.57 -4.18
N CYS A 208 2.09 -9.67 -4.67
CA CYS A 208 1.73 -10.53 -5.79
C CYS A 208 2.43 -10.11 -7.10
N HIS A 209 2.79 -11.07 -7.94
CA HIS A 209 3.45 -10.85 -9.24
C HIS A 209 2.99 -11.88 -10.28
N PRO A 210 2.86 -11.52 -11.58
CA PRO A 210 2.80 -10.16 -12.12
C PRO A 210 1.58 -9.35 -11.65
N TYR A 211 1.51 -8.08 -12.00
CA TYR A 211 0.32 -7.26 -11.74
C TYR A 211 -0.93 -7.90 -12.33
N ARG A 212 -2.02 -8.01 -11.55
CA ARG A 212 -3.30 -8.65 -11.94
C ARG A 212 -3.25 -10.14 -12.29
N SER A 213 -2.20 -10.86 -11.94
CA SER A 213 -2.07 -12.30 -12.24
C SER A 213 -2.75 -13.24 -11.25
N GLY A 214 -3.49 -12.72 -10.27
CA GLY A 214 -4.03 -13.55 -9.18
C GLY A 214 -2.99 -14.11 -8.22
N GLY A 215 -1.75 -13.57 -8.25
CA GLY A 215 -0.70 -13.95 -7.30
C GLY A 215 0.06 -15.22 -7.65
N LYS A 216 0.25 -15.50 -8.92
CA LYS A 216 1.00 -16.67 -9.42
C LYS A 216 2.41 -16.77 -8.84
N TYR A 217 3.07 -15.62 -8.65
CA TYR A 217 4.39 -15.47 -8.02
C TYR A 217 4.34 -14.39 -6.94
N ARG A 218 5.48 -14.21 -6.24
CA ARG A 218 5.72 -13.10 -5.33
C ARG A 218 6.91 -12.29 -5.82
N TYR A 219 6.74 -10.97 -5.93
CA TYR A 219 7.82 -10.03 -6.11
C TYR A 219 8.33 -9.66 -4.73
N ILE A 220 9.62 -9.87 -4.48
CA ILE A 220 10.27 -9.62 -3.21
C ILE A 220 11.40 -8.60 -3.36
N VAL A 221 11.54 -7.74 -2.37
CA VAL A 221 12.60 -6.73 -2.28
C VAL A 221 13.28 -6.89 -0.94
N TYR A 222 14.53 -7.32 -0.97
CA TYR A 222 15.37 -7.43 0.21
C TYR A 222 15.95 -6.08 0.56
N CYS A 223 15.83 -5.69 1.82
CA CYS A 223 16.38 -4.44 2.32
C CYS A 223 17.16 -4.73 3.61
N THR A 224 18.32 -4.12 3.73
CA THR A 224 19.18 -4.26 4.90
C THR A 224 19.28 -2.92 5.61
N ARG A 225 19.37 -2.95 6.94
CA ARG A 225 19.57 -1.76 7.77
C ARG A 225 20.78 -0.97 7.29
N LYS A 226 20.64 0.35 7.09
CA LYS A 226 21.76 1.21 6.71
C LYS A 226 22.89 1.13 7.75
N GLY A 227 24.12 0.95 7.27
CA GLY A 227 25.31 0.80 8.12
C GLY A 227 25.59 -0.60 8.61
N THR A 228 24.80 -1.62 8.22
CA THR A 228 25.04 -3.03 8.52
C THR A 228 25.47 -3.82 7.29
N LYS A 229 25.82 -5.10 7.45
CA LYS A 229 26.20 -5.95 6.31
C LYS A 229 25.05 -6.08 5.31
N PRO A 230 25.32 -5.97 3.98
CA PRO A 230 24.29 -6.16 2.96
C PRO A 230 23.67 -7.57 3.05
N SER A 231 22.38 -7.65 2.73
CA SER A 231 21.65 -8.91 2.64
C SER A 231 22.14 -9.77 1.46
N ARG A 232 21.59 -10.99 1.37
CA ARG A 232 21.74 -11.86 0.19
C ARG A 232 21.59 -11.07 -1.09
N LYS A 233 22.47 -11.28 -2.06
CA LYS A 233 22.30 -10.77 -3.41
C LYS A 233 21.02 -11.38 -4.00
N GLY A 234 20.04 -10.55 -4.35
CA GLY A 234 18.92 -10.96 -5.19
C GLY A 234 19.37 -11.25 -6.61
N ASN A 235 18.43 -11.55 -7.47
CA ASN A 235 18.70 -11.79 -8.89
C ASN A 235 19.44 -10.59 -9.51
N GLU A 236 20.61 -10.82 -10.10
CA GLU A 236 21.41 -9.76 -10.72
C GLU A 236 20.73 -9.17 -11.97
N SER A 237 19.93 -10.00 -12.65
CA SER A 237 19.11 -9.61 -13.81
C SER A 237 17.72 -9.15 -13.43
N TYR A 238 17.51 -8.61 -12.22
CA TYR A 238 16.19 -8.25 -11.71
C TYR A 238 15.41 -7.25 -12.60
N GLN A 239 16.08 -6.50 -13.46
CA GLN A 239 15.41 -5.63 -14.43
C GLN A 239 14.49 -6.44 -15.37
N LEU A 240 14.83 -7.69 -15.68
CA LEU A 240 13.99 -8.59 -16.48
C LEU A 240 12.72 -9.03 -15.71
N LEU A 241 12.68 -8.84 -14.40
CA LEU A 241 11.53 -9.15 -13.55
C LEU A 241 10.50 -8.00 -13.52
N LYS A 242 10.84 -6.83 -14.07
CA LYS A 242 9.97 -5.64 -14.14
C LYS A 242 9.01 -5.72 -15.32
N THR A 243 8.04 -6.62 -15.24
CA THR A 243 7.13 -6.95 -16.36
C THR A 243 5.82 -6.17 -16.34
N SER A 244 5.47 -5.53 -15.24
CA SER A 244 4.13 -4.94 -15.03
C SER A 244 4.08 -3.43 -15.17
N THR A 245 5.22 -2.75 -15.28
CA THR A 245 5.28 -1.28 -15.30
C THR A 245 4.51 -0.69 -16.49
N GLN A 246 4.60 -1.31 -17.67
CA GLN A 246 3.89 -0.85 -18.87
C GLN A 246 2.38 -1.03 -18.72
N ASP A 247 1.92 -2.16 -18.19
CA ASP A 247 0.50 -2.44 -17.97
C ASP A 247 -0.11 -1.45 -16.99
N ILE A 248 0.61 -1.13 -15.91
CA ILE A 248 0.21 -0.15 -14.90
C ILE A 248 0.08 1.24 -15.54
N ASN A 249 1.07 1.67 -16.32
CA ASN A 249 1.07 2.96 -17.00
C ASN A 249 -0.08 3.06 -18.02
N ASN A 250 -0.31 2.01 -18.80
CA ASN A 250 -1.40 1.95 -19.76
C ASN A 250 -2.76 2.07 -19.05
N GLU A 251 -2.96 1.36 -17.95
CA GLU A 251 -4.19 1.45 -17.16
C GLU A 251 -4.41 2.86 -16.61
N ASP A 252 -3.39 3.48 -16.05
CA ASP A 252 -3.48 4.84 -15.52
C ASP A 252 -3.81 5.86 -16.63
N ASN A 253 -3.21 5.71 -17.82
CA ASN A 253 -3.48 6.57 -18.97
C ASN A 253 -4.92 6.40 -19.47
N VAL A 254 -5.41 5.17 -19.58
CA VAL A 254 -6.81 4.88 -19.97
C VAL A 254 -7.78 5.46 -18.95
N ARG A 255 -7.52 5.31 -17.67
CA ARG A 255 -8.38 5.87 -16.61
C ARG A 255 -8.42 7.39 -16.65
N ARG A 256 -7.25 8.06 -16.74
CA ARG A 256 -7.17 9.53 -16.82
C ARG A 256 -7.84 10.05 -18.09
N GLY A 257 -7.52 9.47 -19.25
CA GLY A 257 -8.10 9.85 -20.52
C GLY A 257 -9.63 9.66 -20.55
N GLY A 258 -10.12 8.52 -20.04
CA GLY A 258 -11.54 8.23 -19.94
C GLY A 258 -12.29 9.21 -19.02
N ALA A 259 -11.73 9.53 -17.86
CA ALA A 259 -12.31 10.51 -16.95
C ALA A 259 -12.41 11.91 -17.58
N LEU A 260 -11.34 12.36 -18.25
CA LEU A 260 -11.32 13.67 -18.96
C LEU A 260 -12.32 13.72 -20.10
N LEU A 261 -12.41 12.66 -20.91
CA LEU A 261 -13.37 12.57 -22.02
C LEU A 261 -14.81 12.64 -21.51
N LEU A 262 -15.14 11.86 -20.48
CA LEU A 262 -16.48 11.86 -19.90
C LEU A 262 -16.82 13.21 -19.26
N ALA A 263 -15.88 13.86 -18.58
CA ALA A 263 -16.05 15.19 -18.04
C ALA A 263 -16.34 16.23 -19.15
N PHE A 264 -15.60 16.16 -20.26
CA PHE A 264 -15.82 17.03 -21.42
C PHE A 264 -17.20 16.81 -22.04
N LEU A 265 -17.61 15.55 -22.24
CA LEU A 265 -18.95 15.21 -22.76
C LEU A 265 -20.07 15.71 -21.84
N PHE A 266 -19.91 15.56 -20.54
CA PHE A 266 -20.86 16.04 -19.54
C PHE A 266 -21.02 17.56 -19.60
N LEU A 267 -19.89 18.29 -19.58
CA LEU A 267 -19.88 19.76 -19.64
C LEU A 267 -20.46 20.26 -20.95
N SER A 268 -20.18 19.60 -22.08
CA SER A 268 -20.74 19.98 -23.38
C SER A 268 -22.25 19.75 -23.44
N ALA A 269 -22.75 18.64 -22.93
CA ALA A 269 -24.17 18.34 -22.82
C ALA A 269 -24.88 19.36 -21.92
N LEU A 270 -24.29 19.69 -20.77
CA LEU A 270 -24.83 20.69 -19.85
C LEU A 270 -24.89 22.06 -20.50
N ALA A 271 -23.86 22.48 -21.22
CA ALA A 271 -23.85 23.76 -21.94
C ALA A 271 -24.96 23.84 -23.03
N GLN A 272 -25.21 22.72 -23.71
CA GLN A 272 -26.34 22.66 -24.70
C GLN A 272 -27.69 22.80 -24.02
N GLU A 273 -27.92 22.16 -22.89
CA GLU A 273 -29.18 22.29 -22.13
C GLU A 273 -29.37 23.71 -21.60
N ILE A 274 -28.33 24.36 -21.10
CA ILE A 274 -28.38 25.75 -20.65
C ILE A 274 -28.75 26.69 -21.81
N LYS A 275 -28.10 26.51 -22.98
CA LYS A 275 -28.44 27.30 -24.18
C LYS A 275 -29.90 27.12 -24.58
N PHE A 276 -30.39 25.89 -24.59
CA PHE A 276 -31.78 25.60 -24.92
C PHE A 276 -32.75 26.28 -23.94
N PHE A 277 -32.50 26.19 -22.65
CA PHE A 277 -33.32 26.83 -21.61
C PHE A 277 -33.35 28.37 -21.75
N ILE A 278 -32.22 28.99 -22.04
CA ILE A 278 -32.12 30.42 -22.26
C ILE A 278 -32.94 30.83 -23.49
N GLN A 279 -32.89 30.08 -24.59
CA GLN A 279 -33.64 30.33 -25.80
C GLN A 279 -35.14 30.19 -25.56
N GLU A 280 -35.58 29.15 -24.88
CA GLU A 280 -36.98 28.93 -24.52
C GLU A 280 -37.52 30.05 -23.61
N SER A 281 -36.73 30.46 -22.62
CA SER A 281 -37.09 31.58 -21.74
C SER A 281 -37.25 32.91 -22.49
N ARG A 282 -36.35 33.19 -23.46
CA ARG A 282 -36.42 34.37 -24.33
C ARG A 282 -37.68 34.33 -25.25
N TYR A 283 -37.98 33.15 -25.79
CA TYR A 283 -39.18 32.96 -26.61
C TYR A 283 -40.46 33.21 -25.81
N LYS A 284 -40.60 32.64 -24.62
CA LYS A 284 -41.74 32.83 -23.72
C LYS A 284 -41.93 34.31 -23.29
N LYS A 285 -40.84 35.06 -23.11
CA LYS A 285 -40.91 36.49 -22.80
C LYS A 285 -41.42 37.31 -24.00
N ARG A 286 -40.98 37.00 -25.23
CA ARG A 286 -41.45 37.67 -26.45
C ARG A 286 -42.91 37.37 -26.75
N SER A 287 -43.39 36.15 -26.56
CA SER A 287 -44.79 35.76 -26.78
C SER A 287 -45.79 36.35 -25.77
N LYS A 288 -45.32 36.92 -24.64
CA LYS A 288 -46.16 37.62 -23.65
C LYS A 288 -46.24 39.14 -23.89
N GLN A 289 -45.43 39.66 -24.81
CA GLN A 289 -45.37 41.07 -25.14
C GLN A 289 -46.14 41.40 -26.45
N LEU A 290 -46.61 40.39 -27.17
CA LEU A 290 -47.52 40.41 -28.30
C LEU A 290 -48.95 40.04 -27.86
#